data_51ef02f1e9247af76eae530b89df6a3c
#
_entry.id   51ef02f1e9247af76eae530b89df6a3c
#
_cell.length_a   1.000
_cell.length_b   1.000
_cell.length_c   1.000
_cell.angle_alpha   90.00
_cell.angle_beta   90.00
_cell.angle_gamma   90.00
#
_symmetry.space_group_name_H-M   'P 1'
#
loop_
_entity.id
_entity.type
_entity.pdbx_description
1 polymer ?
#
loop_
_entity_poly.entity_id
_entity_poly.type
_entity_poly.pdbx_seq_one_letter_code
_entity_poly.pdbx_strand_id
1 'polypeptide(L)'
;MRSKAERAARARAQDELARGRVLAGYGRQYLVEEADGSTRLCHPRGKKSEAVVGDRVMWQPTLDGGDEGLIVQVQERRNLLWRQDEWRSKSFAANLDQLLMWIAVEPVFSEAQLTRALIAAESADIPPTIVLNKIDLPGADAARARLAPYRAMGYR
;
A
#
# COMPACT_ATOMS: atom_id res chain seq x y z
N MET A 1 -19.25 9.38 -30.67
CA MET A 1 -19.72 8.05 -30.19
C MET A 1 -18.74 6.99 -30.67
N ARG A 2 -18.16 6.16 -29.75
CA ARG A 2 -17.24 5.07 -30.14
C ARG A 2 -18.06 3.95 -30.80
N SER A 3 -17.53 3.34 -31.85
CA SER A 3 -18.24 2.31 -32.63
C SER A 3 -18.44 1.02 -31.81
N LYS A 4 -19.42 0.19 -32.16
CA LYS A 4 -19.69 -1.11 -31.55
C LYS A 4 -18.48 -2.06 -31.69
N ALA A 5 -17.72 -1.93 -32.79
CA ALA A 5 -16.50 -2.69 -33.04
C ALA A 5 -15.35 -2.31 -32.07
N GLU A 6 -15.17 -1.00 -31.78
CA GLU A 6 -14.17 -0.54 -30.80
C GLU A 6 -14.48 -0.99 -29.37
N ARG A 7 -15.79 -1.05 -29.01
CA ARG A 7 -16.21 -1.59 -27.71
C ARG A 7 -15.96 -3.08 -27.60
N ALA A 8 -16.22 -3.85 -28.66
CA ALA A 8 -15.97 -5.29 -28.70
C ALA A 8 -14.46 -5.62 -28.69
N ALA A 9 -13.64 -4.86 -29.42
CA ALA A 9 -12.20 -5.00 -29.42
C ALA A 9 -11.60 -4.68 -28.04
N ARG A 10 -12.12 -3.65 -27.37
CA ARG A 10 -11.68 -3.28 -26.01
C ARG A 10 -12.11 -4.31 -24.97
N ALA A 11 -13.27 -4.93 -25.12
CA ALA A 11 -13.72 -6.01 -24.23
C ALA A 11 -12.83 -7.25 -24.39
N ARG A 12 -12.48 -7.65 -25.63
CA ARG A 12 -11.55 -8.76 -25.89
C ARG A 12 -10.14 -8.48 -25.39
N ALA A 13 -9.62 -7.27 -25.58
CA ALA A 13 -8.32 -6.86 -25.03
C ALA A 13 -8.31 -6.81 -23.49
N GLN A 14 -9.47 -6.65 -22.87
CA GLN A 14 -9.63 -6.68 -21.40
C GLN A 14 -9.69 -8.12 -20.87
N ASP A 15 -10.20 -9.08 -21.65
CA ASP A 15 -10.22 -10.51 -21.33
C ASP A 15 -8.81 -11.15 -21.44
N GLU A 16 -7.87 -10.52 -22.14
CA GLU A 16 -6.47 -10.96 -22.26
C GLU A 16 -5.55 -10.39 -21.17
N LEU A 17 -6.05 -9.49 -20.30
CA LEU A 17 -5.25 -8.89 -19.24
C LEU A 17 -5.07 -9.86 -18.06
N ALA A 18 -3.83 -10.09 -17.71
CA ALA A 18 -3.48 -10.82 -16.50
C ALA A 18 -3.72 -9.96 -15.24
N ARG A 19 -4.00 -10.63 -14.13
CA ARG A 19 -4.16 -9.99 -12.82
C ARG A 19 -2.90 -10.20 -12.00
N GLY A 20 -2.54 -9.19 -11.19
CA GLY A 20 -1.42 -9.30 -10.28
C GLY A 20 -1.56 -8.36 -9.09
N ARG A 21 -0.63 -8.51 -8.15
CA ARG A 21 -0.52 -7.67 -6.97
C ARG A 21 0.86 -7.02 -6.93
N VAL A 22 0.93 -5.72 -6.69
CA VAL A 22 2.18 -4.98 -6.55
C VAL A 22 2.83 -5.34 -5.22
N LEU A 23 4.03 -5.95 -5.27
CA LEU A 23 4.84 -6.30 -4.10
C LEU A 23 5.85 -5.21 -3.74
N ALA A 24 6.42 -4.54 -4.75
CA ALA A 24 7.42 -3.50 -4.54
C ALA A 24 7.37 -2.46 -5.67
N GLY A 25 7.83 -1.25 -5.37
CA GLY A 25 7.98 -0.17 -6.34
C GLY A 25 9.41 0.38 -6.36
N TYR A 26 10.00 0.48 -7.54
CA TYR A 26 11.35 0.97 -7.79
C TYR A 26 11.31 2.18 -8.73
N GLY A 27 10.74 3.28 -8.23
CA GLY A 27 10.53 4.46 -9.06
C GLY A 27 9.46 4.24 -10.12
N ARG A 28 9.86 3.93 -11.35
CA ARG A 28 8.95 3.66 -12.47
C ARG A 28 8.77 2.18 -12.81
N GLN A 29 9.33 1.31 -12.00
CA GLN A 29 9.18 -0.15 -12.13
C GLN A 29 8.47 -0.71 -10.92
N TYR A 30 7.68 -1.74 -11.13
CA TYR A 30 6.92 -2.44 -10.10
C TYR A 30 7.18 -3.93 -10.19
N LEU A 31 7.44 -4.56 -9.05
CA LEU A 31 7.42 -6.01 -8.95
C LEU A 31 5.97 -6.44 -8.72
N VAL A 32 5.41 -7.19 -9.66
CA VAL A 32 4.03 -7.66 -9.62
C VAL A 32 4.04 -9.17 -9.44
N GLU A 33 3.32 -9.66 -8.44
CA GLU A 33 3.05 -11.08 -8.21
C GLU A 33 1.86 -11.51 -9.05
N GLU A 34 2.03 -12.60 -9.78
CA GLU A 34 1.01 -13.26 -10.60
C GLU A 34 0.18 -14.24 -9.77
N ALA A 35 -0.89 -14.79 -10.34
CA ALA A 35 -1.80 -15.72 -9.64
C ALA A 35 -1.14 -17.04 -9.24
N ASP A 36 -0.08 -17.45 -9.93
CA ASP A 36 0.69 -18.65 -9.65
C ASP A 36 1.84 -18.45 -8.64
N GLY A 37 1.99 -17.21 -8.13
CA GLY A 37 3.05 -16.81 -7.19
C GLY A 37 4.37 -16.41 -7.87
N SER A 38 4.47 -16.50 -9.18
CA SER A 38 5.60 -15.96 -9.92
C SER A 38 5.62 -14.43 -9.84
N THR A 39 6.77 -13.83 -10.10
CA THR A 39 6.91 -12.36 -10.06
C THR A 39 7.44 -11.84 -11.38
N ARG A 40 6.94 -10.65 -11.75
CA ARG A 40 7.31 -9.97 -13.00
C ARG A 40 7.57 -8.51 -12.77
N LEU A 41 8.61 -7.97 -13.43
CA LEU A 41 8.81 -6.52 -13.49
C LEU A 41 7.82 -5.90 -14.48
N CYS A 42 7.08 -4.92 -14.01
CA CYS A 42 6.08 -4.20 -14.80
C CYS A 42 6.36 -2.70 -14.81
N HIS A 43 6.04 -2.07 -15.93
CA HIS A 43 6.08 -0.62 -16.09
C HIS A 43 4.66 -0.04 -16.12
N PRO A 44 4.44 1.18 -15.64
CA PRO A 44 3.14 1.83 -15.77
C PRO A 44 2.90 2.29 -17.20
N ARG A 45 1.66 2.24 -17.64
CA ARG A 45 1.25 2.84 -18.91
C ARG A 45 1.22 4.36 -18.77
N GLY A 46 2.18 5.04 -19.41
CA GLY A 46 2.26 6.50 -19.43
C GLY A 46 3.23 7.10 -18.42
N LYS A 47 3.18 8.45 -18.28
CA LYS A 47 4.17 9.22 -17.52
C LYS A 47 3.95 9.22 -15.99
N LYS A 48 2.72 9.03 -15.53
CA LYS A 48 2.36 9.01 -14.11
C LYS A 48 2.17 7.57 -13.65
N SER A 49 2.93 7.19 -12.66
CA SER A 49 2.69 5.96 -11.92
C SER A 49 1.79 6.28 -10.74
N GLU A 50 0.66 5.62 -10.67
CA GLU A 50 -0.29 5.74 -9.55
C GLU A 50 -0.33 4.47 -8.69
N ALA A 51 0.39 3.43 -9.11
CA ALA A 51 0.43 2.18 -8.37
C ALA A 51 1.29 2.30 -7.10
N VAL A 52 0.87 1.63 -6.04
CA VAL A 52 1.62 1.49 -4.79
C VAL A 52 1.64 0.02 -4.35
N VAL A 53 2.48 -0.30 -3.39
CA VAL A 53 2.53 -1.65 -2.80
C VAL A 53 1.15 -2.06 -2.29
N GLY A 54 0.74 -3.29 -2.57
CA GLY A 54 -0.56 -3.84 -2.21
C GLY A 54 -1.67 -3.61 -3.26
N ASP A 55 -1.43 -2.77 -4.27
CA ASP A 55 -2.40 -2.59 -5.36
C ASP A 55 -2.64 -3.88 -6.12
N ARG A 56 -3.90 -4.12 -6.45
CA ARG A 56 -4.30 -5.09 -7.46
C ARG A 56 -4.28 -4.42 -8.82
N VAL A 57 -3.63 -5.04 -9.79
CA VAL A 57 -3.42 -4.46 -11.11
C VAL A 57 -3.84 -5.42 -12.22
N MET A 58 -4.26 -4.83 -13.34
CA MET A 58 -4.38 -5.53 -14.60
C MET A 58 -3.16 -5.18 -15.43
N TRP A 59 -2.49 -6.19 -15.95
CA TRP A 59 -1.26 -6.01 -16.74
C TRP A 59 -1.27 -6.91 -17.97
N GLN A 60 -0.41 -6.62 -18.92
CA GLN A 60 -0.19 -7.42 -20.13
C GLN A 60 1.32 -7.54 -20.40
N PRO A 61 1.79 -8.61 -21.06
CA PRO A 61 3.16 -8.70 -21.52
C PRO A 61 3.52 -7.56 -22.46
N THR A 62 4.80 -7.15 -22.46
CA THR A 62 5.32 -6.18 -23.44
C THR A 62 5.40 -6.82 -24.82
N LEU A 63 5.19 -6.02 -25.89
CA LEU A 63 5.14 -6.50 -27.27
C LEU A 63 6.50 -7.04 -27.78
N ASP A 64 7.58 -6.72 -27.10
CA ASP A 64 8.94 -7.09 -27.49
C ASP A 64 9.33 -8.53 -27.07
N GLY A 65 8.40 -9.31 -26.54
CA GLY A 65 8.63 -10.71 -26.13
C GLY A 65 9.54 -10.87 -24.90
N GLY A 66 9.80 -9.78 -24.17
CA GLY A 66 10.57 -9.82 -22.93
C GLY A 66 9.76 -10.31 -21.73
N ASP A 67 10.47 -10.59 -20.63
CA ASP A 67 9.86 -11.00 -19.35
C ASP A 67 9.19 -9.85 -18.59
N GLU A 68 9.08 -8.67 -19.19
CA GLU A 68 8.49 -7.48 -18.56
C GLU A 68 6.99 -7.34 -18.89
N GLY A 69 6.28 -6.65 -18.01
CA GLY A 69 4.84 -6.38 -18.15
C GLY A 69 4.54 -4.89 -18.19
N LEU A 70 3.36 -4.56 -18.72
CA LEU A 70 2.80 -3.22 -18.74
C LEU A 70 1.55 -3.18 -17.86
N ILE A 71 1.58 -2.40 -16.77
CA ILE A 71 0.38 -2.14 -15.95
C ILE A 71 -0.58 -1.27 -16.76
N VAL A 72 -1.73 -1.82 -17.06
CA VAL A 72 -2.78 -1.14 -17.85
C VAL A 72 -3.76 -0.41 -16.95
N GLN A 73 -4.06 -1.00 -15.77
CA GLN A 73 -5.04 -0.47 -14.85
C GLN A 73 -4.71 -0.85 -13.41
N VAL A 74 -4.84 0.09 -12.48
CA VAL A 74 -4.95 -0.16 -11.04
C VAL A 74 -6.42 -0.40 -10.72
N GLN A 75 -6.72 -1.50 -10.02
CA GLN A 75 -8.07 -1.85 -9.61
C GLN A 75 -8.52 -1.00 -8.41
N GLU A 76 -9.81 -1.01 -8.13
CA GLU A 76 -10.38 -0.33 -6.96
C GLU A 76 -9.71 -0.80 -5.66
N ARG A 77 -9.31 0.18 -4.86
CA ARG A 77 -8.66 -0.02 -3.58
C ARG A 77 -9.70 -0.12 -2.46
N ARG A 78 -9.51 -1.06 -1.55
CA ARG A 78 -10.30 -1.12 -0.31
C ARG A 78 -9.93 0.03 0.63
N ASN A 79 -8.64 0.32 0.75
CA ASN A 79 -8.09 1.42 1.50
C ASN A 79 -6.74 1.86 0.92
N LEU A 80 -6.27 3.03 1.31
CA LEU A 80 -5.00 3.60 0.88
C LEU A 80 -4.34 4.34 2.05
N LEU A 81 -3.16 3.89 2.46
CA LEU A 81 -2.33 4.63 3.40
C LEU A 81 -1.56 5.71 2.66
N TRP A 82 -1.81 6.97 3.02
CA TRP A 82 -1.16 8.12 2.42
C TRP A 82 -0.85 9.18 3.47
N ARG A 83 0.08 10.07 3.13
CA ARG A 83 0.44 11.23 3.93
C ARG A 83 0.35 12.48 3.07
N GLN A 84 -0.17 13.54 3.63
CA GLN A 84 -0.13 14.86 3.03
C GLN A 84 0.91 15.70 3.74
N ASP A 85 1.87 16.20 2.96
CA ASP A 85 2.75 17.30 3.35
C ASP A 85 2.17 18.60 2.75
N GLU A 86 2.69 19.76 3.16
CA GLU A 86 2.18 21.07 2.72
C GLU A 86 2.04 21.21 1.19
N TRP A 87 2.85 20.49 0.42
CA TRP A 87 2.96 20.63 -1.03
C TRP A 87 2.65 19.36 -1.82
N ARG A 88 2.64 18.20 -1.19
CA ARG A 88 2.47 16.90 -1.88
C ARG A 88 1.77 15.87 -1.00
N SER A 89 0.89 15.11 -1.61
CA SER A 89 0.41 13.85 -1.05
C SER A 89 1.32 12.72 -1.52
N LYS A 90 1.70 11.82 -0.60
CA LYS A 90 2.45 10.61 -0.89
C LYS A 90 1.68 9.39 -0.43
N SER A 91 1.34 8.53 -1.36
CA SER A 91 0.75 7.22 -1.08
C SER A 91 1.85 6.20 -0.76
N PHE A 92 1.62 5.35 0.23
CA PHE A 92 2.58 4.35 0.70
C PHE A 92 2.18 2.93 0.32
N ALA A 93 0.96 2.54 0.66
CA ALA A 93 0.47 1.20 0.43
C ALA A 93 -1.07 1.18 0.34
N ALA A 94 -1.62 0.19 -0.35
CA ALA A 94 -3.05 0.00 -0.53
C ALA A 94 -3.49 -1.41 -0.10
N ASN A 95 -4.79 -1.57 0.12
CA ASN A 95 -5.42 -2.85 0.46
C ASN A 95 -4.84 -3.50 1.72
N LEU A 96 -4.51 -2.67 2.70
CA LEU A 96 -3.96 -3.11 3.98
C LEU A 96 -5.04 -3.73 4.87
N ASP A 97 -4.71 -4.82 5.54
CA ASP A 97 -5.58 -5.47 6.53
C ASP A 97 -5.32 -4.91 7.94
N GLN A 98 -4.09 -4.43 8.18
CA GLN A 98 -3.66 -3.92 9.48
C GLN A 98 -2.46 -2.99 9.32
N LEU A 99 -2.32 -2.01 10.23
CA LEU A 99 -1.15 -1.16 10.36
C LEU A 99 -0.48 -1.39 11.73
N LEU A 100 0.74 -1.92 11.73
CA LEU A 100 1.53 -2.07 12.95
C LEU A 100 2.32 -0.78 13.22
N MET A 101 1.99 -0.11 14.31
CA MET A 101 2.67 1.08 14.81
C MET A 101 3.83 0.66 15.70
N TRP A 102 5.00 0.47 15.11
CA TRP A 102 6.17 -0.03 15.81
C TRP A 102 6.89 1.09 16.52
N ILE A 103 6.75 1.14 17.83
CA ILE A 103 7.42 2.09 18.73
C ILE A 103 8.35 1.34 19.69
N ALA A 104 9.24 2.04 20.38
CA ALA A 104 10.19 1.43 21.29
C ALA A 104 10.31 2.21 22.60
N VAL A 105 10.82 1.52 23.64
CA VAL A 105 11.23 2.16 24.89
C VAL A 105 12.36 3.16 24.61
N GLU A 106 13.33 2.76 23.77
CA GLU A 106 14.43 3.60 23.28
C GLU A 106 14.66 3.42 21.78
N PRO A 107 14.80 4.50 21.01
CA PRO A 107 14.59 5.91 21.41
C PRO A 107 13.16 6.14 21.89
N VAL A 108 12.98 7.06 22.84
CA VAL A 108 11.67 7.38 23.40
C VAL A 108 10.70 7.80 22.30
N PHE A 109 9.56 7.14 22.19
CA PHE A 109 8.58 7.43 21.17
C PHE A 109 7.87 8.78 21.41
N SER A 110 7.44 9.42 20.32
CA SER A 110 6.64 10.64 20.35
C SER A 110 5.16 10.30 20.33
N GLU A 111 4.42 10.69 21.37
CA GLU A 111 2.97 10.55 21.43
C GLU A 111 2.26 11.32 20.32
N ALA A 112 2.78 12.51 19.99
CA ALA A 112 2.23 13.30 18.89
C ALA A 112 2.35 12.60 17.53
N GLN A 113 3.48 11.92 17.27
CA GLN A 113 3.65 11.13 16.05
C GLN A 113 2.76 9.89 16.06
N LEU A 114 2.67 9.19 17.19
CA LEU A 114 1.80 8.02 17.34
C LEU A 114 0.33 8.41 17.10
N THR A 115 -0.14 9.50 17.73
CA THR A 115 -1.52 9.98 17.54
C THR A 115 -1.82 10.35 16.09
N ARG A 116 -0.90 11.05 15.40
CA ARG A 116 -1.07 11.37 13.97
C ARG A 116 -1.15 10.11 13.11
N ALA A 117 -0.33 9.10 13.42
CA ALA A 117 -0.34 7.84 12.69
C ALA A 117 -1.64 7.06 12.93
N LEU A 118 -2.17 7.06 14.15
CA LEU A 118 -3.48 6.47 14.48
C LEU A 118 -4.61 7.15 13.71
N ILE A 119 -4.65 8.49 13.72
CA ILE A 119 -5.65 9.26 12.96
C ILE A 119 -5.57 8.93 11.45
N ALA A 120 -4.36 8.85 10.90
CA ALA A 120 -4.17 8.51 9.49
C ALA A 120 -4.67 7.09 9.16
N ALA A 121 -4.44 6.12 10.06
CA ALA A 121 -4.91 4.76 9.90
C ALA A 121 -6.44 4.68 9.93
N GLU A 122 -7.08 5.31 10.93
CA GLU A 122 -8.54 5.34 11.06
C GLU A 122 -9.22 6.07 9.90
N SER A 123 -8.64 7.21 9.46
CA SER A 123 -9.17 7.95 8.31
C SER A 123 -9.11 7.16 7.00
N ALA A 124 -8.29 6.12 6.95
CA ALA A 124 -8.14 5.23 5.81
C ALA A 124 -8.84 3.87 6.00
N ASP A 125 -9.62 3.68 7.06
CA ASP A 125 -10.24 2.40 7.44
C ASP A 125 -9.23 1.25 7.56
N ILE A 126 -8.05 1.53 8.15
CA ILE A 126 -7.01 0.54 8.38
C ILE A 126 -6.88 0.29 9.89
N PRO A 127 -7.22 -0.92 10.40
CA PRO A 127 -7.11 -1.24 11.81
C PRO A 127 -5.67 -1.07 12.34
N PRO A 128 -5.40 -0.17 13.29
CA PRO A 128 -4.08 0.00 13.86
C PRO A 128 -3.83 -0.94 15.04
N THR A 129 -2.58 -1.36 15.21
CA THR A 129 -2.10 -2.05 16.40
C THR A 129 -0.79 -1.41 16.85
N ILE A 130 -0.69 -1.05 18.13
CA ILE A 130 0.50 -0.45 18.71
C ILE A 130 1.42 -1.58 19.23
N VAL A 131 2.67 -1.60 18.75
CA VAL A 131 3.67 -2.58 19.16
C VAL A 131 4.79 -1.86 19.90
N LEU A 132 4.90 -2.09 21.23
CA LEU A 132 6.01 -1.58 22.04
C LEU A 132 7.16 -2.58 22.03
N ASN A 133 8.26 -2.19 21.42
CA ASN A 133 9.49 -2.98 21.33
C ASN A 133 10.50 -2.60 22.41
N LYS A 134 11.55 -3.43 22.60
CA LYS A 134 12.63 -3.24 23.57
C LYS A 134 12.14 -3.16 25.02
N ILE A 135 11.15 -3.98 25.35
CA ILE A 135 10.55 -4.02 26.70
C ILE A 135 11.45 -4.65 27.77
N ASP A 136 12.59 -5.15 27.38
CA ASP A 136 13.70 -5.62 28.21
C ASP A 136 14.55 -4.48 28.79
N LEU A 137 14.43 -3.26 28.22
CA LEU A 137 15.19 -2.10 28.66
C LEU A 137 14.60 -1.44 29.93
N PRO A 138 15.44 -0.79 30.77
CA PRO A 138 14.97 0.07 31.84
C PRO A 138 14.01 1.15 31.29
N GLY A 139 12.88 1.40 31.97
CA GLY A 139 11.88 2.37 31.51
C GLY A 139 10.69 1.76 30.76
N ALA A 140 10.65 0.45 30.57
CA ALA A 140 9.52 -0.24 29.94
C ALA A 140 8.17 0.04 30.65
N ASP A 141 8.17 0.12 31.98
CA ASP A 141 6.95 0.41 32.73
C ASP A 141 6.47 1.85 32.55
N ALA A 142 7.40 2.81 32.47
CA ALA A 142 7.08 4.19 32.14
C ALA A 142 6.51 4.30 30.72
N ALA A 143 7.09 3.58 29.76
CA ALA A 143 6.56 3.52 28.38
C ALA A 143 5.15 2.89 28.34
N ARG A 144 4.90 1.81 29.07
CA ARG A 144 3.57 1.20 29.23
C ARG A 144 2.55 2.15 29.83
N ALA A 145 2.96 2.92 30.88
CA ALA A 145 2.09 3.90 31.52
C ALA A 145 1.66 5.00 30.53
N ARG A 146 2.57 5.46 29.67
CA ARG A 146 2.26 6.44 28.61
C ARG A 146 1.30 5.88 27.55
N LEU A 147 1.23 4.57 27.36
CA LEU A 147 0.29 3.92 26.45
C LEU A 147 -1.07 3.63 27.07
N ALA A 148 -1.25 3.80 28.38
CA ALA A 148 -2.52 3.54 29.05
C ALA A 148 -3.71 4.31 28.48
N PRO A 149 -3.61 5.61 28.10
CA PRO A 149 -4.69 6.32 27.46
C PRO A 149 -5.14 5.69 26.13
N TYR A 150 -4.20 5.22 25.31
CA TYR A 150 -4.51 4.58 24.03
C TYR A 150 -5.27 3.26 24.23
N ARG A 151 -4.88 2.48 25.23
CA ARG A 151 -5.64 1.26 25.62
C ARG A 151 -7.06 1.58 26.09
N ALA A 152 -7.23 2.65 26.87
CA ALA A 152 -8.53 3.10 27.32
C ALA A 152 -9.44 3.54 26.15
N MET A 153 -8.86 4.04 25.05
CA MET A 153 -9.57 4.34 23.80
C MET A 153 -9.87 3.10 22.94
N GLY A 154 -9.40 1.91 23.34
CA GLY A 154 -9.66 0.65 22.63
C GLY A 154 -8.55 0.19 21.66
N TYR A 155 -7.44 0.90 21.58
CA TYR A 155 -6.31 0.45 20.78
C TYR A 155 -5.61 -0.77 21.40
N ARG A 156 -5.21 -1.71 20.53
CA ARG A 156 -4.46 -2.91 20.92
C ARG A 156 -2.97 -2.66 20.90
#